data_1940efaab291c195748b4bc26d3faf6e
#
_entry.id   1940efaab291c195748b4bc26d3faf6e
#
_cell.length_a   1.000
_cell.length_b   1.000
_cell.length_c   1.000
_cell.angle_alpha   90.00
_cell.angle_beta   90.00
_cell.angle_gamma   90.00
#
_symmetry.space_group_name_H-M   'P 1'
#
loop_
_entity.id
_entity.type
_entity.pdbx_description
1 polymer ?
#
loop_
_entity_poly.entity_id
_entity_poly.type
_entity_poly.pdbx_seq_one_letter_code
_entity_poly.pdbx_strand_id
1 'polypeptide(L)'
;MFSKFFDNLGPLPHHIHHRDQHAARVGESGKPEMYFFPAQQNNHNGEFAYTFFGLNEDVSKEEVKEALKNFTKGDNELLSMAKSYKLTLDTGWDVPPGVLHAPGSLCTYEPQFASDVYAMYQSVLFGHHTVTEDLLWKNTPKEEIGNFDYLVDVIDWEKNVDPEFHKHRFMAPKPVRPIEEMEKEGFIEEWICYKCPTVCAKTPDDFARSYGYDSRQRRLWLYHYPGAWKMQRLEH
;
A
#
# COMPACT_ATOMS: atom_id res chain seq x y z
N MET A 1 1.62 -14.82 -3.42
CA MET A 1 0.84 -13.59 -3.32
C MET A 1 -0.23 -13.80 -2.27
N PHE A 2 -0.58 -12.74 -1.58
CA PHE A 2 -1.53 -12.70 -0.49
C PHE A 2 -2.48 -11.51 -0.68
N SER A 3 -3.72 -11.62 -0.22
CA SER A 3 -4.67 -10.51 -0.24
C SER A 3 -5.52 -10.51 1.02
N LYS A 4 -5.85 -9.34 1.50
CA LYS A 4 -6.67 -9.15 2.70
C LYS A 4 -7.61 -7.96 2.54
N PHE A 5 -8.68 -7.96 3.31
CA PHE A 5 -9.41 -6.75 3.65
C PHE A 5 -9.00 -6.33 5.05
N PHE A 6 -8.80 -5.05 5.24
CA PHE A 6 -8.67 -4.49 6.58
C PHE A 6 -9.51 -3.22 6.70
N ASP A 7 -9.99 -2.97 7.91
CA ASP A 7 -10.79 -1.81 8.27
C ASP A 7 -10.28 -1.29 9.62
N ASN A 8 -9.70 -0.11 9.60
CA ASN A 8 -9.08 0.49 10.77
C ASN A 8 -9.93 1.65 11.28
N LEU A 9 -9.97 1.87 12.60
CA LEU A 9 -10.64 3.05 13.19
C LEU A 9 -9.94 4.37 12.86
N GLY A 10 -8.74 4.30 12.34
CA GLY A 10 -7.92 5.46 11.97
C GLY A 10 -6.68 5.00 11.21
N PRO A 11 -5.80 5.93 10.80
CA PRO A 11 -4.59 5.59 10.09
C PRO A 11 -3.66 4.72 10.95
N LEU A 12 -2.94 3.79 10.31
CA LEU A 12 -1.81 3.10 10.91
C LEU A 12 -0.61 4.04 11.05
N PRO A 13 0.37 3.72 11.92
CA PRO A 13 1.62 4.48 11.96
C PRO A 13 2.28 4.56 10.58
N HIS A 14 2.90 5.68 10.28
CA HIS A 14 3.70 5.83 9.05
C HIS A 14 4.85 4.85 9.09
N HIS A 15 4.86 3.90 8.15
CA HIS A 15 5.77 2.76 8.14
C HIS A 15 6.29 2.48 6.73
N ILE A 16 7.18 1.52 6.63
CA ILE A 16 7.83 1.15 5.38
C ILE A 16 7.93 -0.37 5.24
N HIS A 17 7.76 -0.88 4.04
CA HIS A 17 8.15 -2.24 3.69
C HIS A 17 9.50 -2.22 2.98
N HIS A 18 10.38 -3.13 3.39
CA HIS A 18 11.75 -3.19 2.87
C HIS A 18 11.76 -3.53 1.38
N ARG A 19 12.71 -2.94 0.64
CA ARG A 19 13.06 -3.35 -0.73
C ARG A 19 13.77 -4.71 -0.71
N ASP A 20 13.77 -5.43 -1.83
CA ASP A 20 14.35 -6.78 -1.93
C ASP A 20 15.78 -6.85 -1.38
N GLN A 21 16.63 -5.87 -1.68
CA GLN A 21 18.03 -5.84 -1.23
C GLN A 21 18.17 -5.76 0.30
N HIS A 22 17.24 -5.09 0.99
CA HIS A 22 17.24 -4.99 2.45
C HIS A 22 16.54 -6.20 3.08
N ALA A 23 15.43 -6.64 2.53
CA ALA A 23 14.69 -7.80 2.99
C ALA A 23 15.54 -9.08 2.92
N ALA A 24 16.32 -9.26 1.86
CA ALA A 24 17.21 -10.40 1.69
C ALA A 24 18.26 -10.53 2.81
N ARG A 25 18.66 -9.41 3.46
CA ARG A 25 19.62 -9.43 4.59
C ARG A 25 19.03 -10.08 5.86
N VAL A 26 17.71 -10.20 5.94
CA VAL A 26 17.00 -10.89 7.03
C VAL A 26 16.29 -12.17 6.55
N GLY A 27 16.62 -12.65 5.35
CA GLY A 27 16.09 -13.91 4.80
C GLY A 27 14.69 -13.78 4.21
N GLU A 28 14.24 -12.57 3.91
CA GLU A 28 12.91 -12.26 3.41
C GLU A 28 12.96 -11.68 1.98
N SER A 29 11.78 -11.44 1.40
CA SER A 29 11.60 -10.72 0.14
C SER A 29 11.02 -9.34 0.40
N GLY A 30 11.25 -8.40 -0.51
CA GLY A 30 10.57 -7.11 -0.47
C GLY A 30 9.06 -7.25 -0.54
N LYS A 31 8.32 -6.26 -0.02
CA LYS A 31 6.87 -6.32 0.06
C LYS A 31 6.22 -5.17 -0.70
N PRO A 32 5.98 -5.31 -2.01
CA PRO A 32 5.09 -4.42 -2.74
C PRO A 32 3.63 -4.69 -2.37
N GLU A 33 2.87 -3.63 -2.26
CA GLU A 33 1.44 -3.64 -1.96
C GLU A 33 0.66 -2.81 -2.96
N MET A 34 -0.65 -3.05 -2.98
CA MET A 34 -1.61 -2.19 -3.66
C MET A 34 -2.83 -2.01 -2.77
N TYR A 35 -3.46 -0.86 -2.85
CA TYR A 35 -4.70 -0.56 -2.15
C TYR A 35 -5.83 -0.36 -3.14
N PHE A 36 -7.01 -0.82 -2.75
CA PHE A 36 -8.26 -0.50 -3.42
C PHE A 36 -9.33 -0.26 -2.35
N PHE A 37 -10.15 0.76 -2.54
CA PHE A 37 -11.16 1.20 -1.57
C PHE A 37 -12.57 0.94 -2.12
N PRO A 38 -13.12 -0.30 -1.98
CA PRO A 38 -14.41 -0.64 -2.57
C PRO A 38 -15.55 0.11 -1.88
N ALA A 39 -16.40 0.77 -2.66
CA ALA A 39 -17.54 1.50 -2.13
C ALA A 39 -18.51 0.61 -1.35
N GLN A 40 -18.66 -0.64 -1.74
CA GLN A 40 -19.55 -1.59 -1.07
C GLN A 40 -19.20 -1.87 0.39
N GLN A 41 -17.91 -1.83 0.74
CA GLN A 41 -17.42 -2.03 2.10
C GLN A 41 -17.25 -0.71 2.87
N ASN A 42 -17.36 0.42 2.18
CA ASN A 42 -17.23 1.76 2.73
C ASN A 42 -18.57 2.52 2.74
N ASN A 43 -19.64 1.83 3.10
CA ASN A 43 -20.99 2.41 3.23
C ASN A 43 -21.26 3.04 4.60
N HIS A 44 -20.31 3.01 5.50
CA HIS A 44 -20.32 3.72 6.77
C HIS A 44 -19.68 5.11 6.60
N ASN A 45 -20.00 6.02 7.49
CA ASN A 45 -19.37 7.33 7.52
C ASN A 45 -17.91 7.19 8.01
N GLY A 46 -17.03 6.76 7.12
CA GLY A 46 -15.59 6.71 7.38
C GLY A 46 -15.09 8.12 7.70
N GLU A 47 -14.73 8.35 8.94
CA GLU A 47 -14.41 9.67 9.46
C GLU A 47 -13.08 10.21 8.94
N PHE A 48 -12.18 9.34 8.49
CA PHE A 48 -10.84 9.72 8.04
C PHE A 48 -10.52 9.15 6.66
N ALA A 49 -11.11 9.76 5.63
CA ALA A 49 -10.91 9.36 4.24
C ALA A 49 -9.60 9.92 3.65
N TYR A 50 -8.50 9.76 4.36
CA TYR A 50 -7.17 10.21 3.93
C TYR A 50 -6.15 9.10 4.14
N THR A 51 -5.09 9.15 3.34
CA THR A 51 -3.91 8.30 3.47
C THR A 51 -2.66 9.16 3.34
N PHE A 52 -1.54 8.66 3.83
CA PHE A 52 -0.26 9.33 3.74
C PHE A 52 0.70 8.46 2.93
N PHE A 53 1.38 9.06 1.96
CA PHE A 53 2.37 8.39 1.12
C PHE A 53 3.59 9.25 0.90
N GLY A 54 4.75 8.63 1.03
CA GLY A 54 6.03 9.28 0.76
C GLY A 54 6.29 10.49 1.65
N LEU A 55 7.09 11.39 1.14
CA LEU A 55 7.57 12.60 1.82
C LEU A 55 7.34 13.82 0.93
N ASN A 56 7.17 14.98 1.53
CA ASN A 56 7.16 16.24 0.80
C ASN A 56 8.48 16.44 0.05
N GLU A 57 8.45 17.18 -1.04
CA GLU A 57 9.58 17.29 -1.98
C GLU A 57 10.78 18.00 -1.39
N ASP A 58 10.56 18.88 -0.41
CA ASP A 58 11.56 19.69 0.27
C ASP A 58 12.20 18.98 1.49
N VAL A 59 11.71 17.81 1.86
CA VAL A 59 12.26 17.02 2.97
C VAL A 59 13.63 16.45 2.59
N SER A 60 14.60 16.59 3.47
CA SER A 60 15.94 16.03 3.33
C SER A 60 16.11 14.71 4.06
N LYS A 61 17.12 13.93 3.68
CA LYS A 61 17.50 12.68 4.37
C LYS A 61 17.94 12.95 5.81
N GLU A 62 18.56 14.07 6.05
CA GLU A 62 19.03 14.51 7.37
C GLU A 62 17.86 14.79 8.31
N GLU A 63 16.80 15.43 7.83
CA GLU A 63 15.58 15.67 8.63
C GLU A 63 14.91 14.37 9.01
N VAL A 64 14.75 13.43 8.08
CA VAL A 64 14.21 12.10 8.37
C VAL A 64 15.09 11.37 9.37
N LYS A 65 16.41 11.40 9.21
CA LYS A 65 17.35 10.78 10.14
C LYS A 65 17.23 11.36 11.56
N GLU A 66 17.11 12.68 11.69
CA GLU A 66 16.94 13.34 12.99
C GLU A 66 15.56 12.99 13.61
N ALA A 67 14.50 12.91 12.81
CA ALA A 67 13.20 12.41 13.27
C ALA A 67 13.32 10.98 13.83
N LEU A 68 14.00 10.08 13.14
CA LEU A 68 14.19 8.71 13.60
C LEU A 68 15.03 8.62 14.88
N LYS A 69 16.06 9.45 15.07
CA LYS A 69 16.84 9.56 16.32
C LYS A 69 16.00 10.05 17.51
N ASN A 70 14.93 10.75 17.24
CA ASN A 70 14.01 11.26 18.26
C ASN A 70 12.84 10.29 18.54
N PHE A 71 12.83 9.11 17.95
CA PHE A 71 11.74 8.14 18.02
C PHE A 71 11.27 7.83 19.46
N THR A 72 12.18 7.75 20.43
CA THR A 72 11.87 7.44 21.83
C THR A 72 11.63 8.69 22.70
N LYS A 73 11.69 9.90 22.13
CA LYS A 73 11.60 11.16 22.87
C LYS A 73 10.24 11.85 22.81
N GLY A 74 9.22 11.18 22.28
CA GLY A 74 7.89 11.71 22.03
C GLY A 74 7.53 11.59 20.56
N ASP A 75 6.62 12.45 20.07
CA ASP A 75 6.31 12.50 18.64
C ASP A 75 7.54 12.95 17.85
N ASN A 76 7.98 12.11 16.93
CA ASN A 76 9.15 12.39 16.11
C ASN A 76 8.82 13.22 14.86
N GLU A 77 7.58 13.69 14.73
CA GLU A 77 7.07 14.57 13.66
C GLU A 77 7.24 13.97 12.24
N LEU A 78 7.52 12.69 12.10
CA LEU A 78 7.73 12.08 10.79
C LEU A 78 6.48 12.19 9.91
N LEU A 79 5.29 12.07 10.49
CA LEU A 79 4.05 12.17 9.72
C LEU A 79 3.84 13.55 9.13
N SER A 80 4.34 14.61 9.78
CA SER A 80 4.26 15.99 9.27
C SER A 80 5.07 16.21 7.98
N MET A 81 6.06 15.33 7.74
CA MET A 81 6.87 15.33 6.52
C MET A 81 6.19 14.63 5.35
N ALA A 82 5.09 13.91 5.59
CA ALA A 82 4.42 13.08 4.59
C ALA A 82 3.47 13.88 3.69
N LYS A 83 3.31 13.42 2.45
CA LYS A 83 2.21 13.86 1.59
C LYS A 83 0.91 13.20 2.04
N SER A 84 -0.15 13.99 2.13
CA SER A 84 -1.49 13.50 2.44
C SER A 84 -2.40 13.51 1.22
N TYR A 85 -3.19 12.45 1.06
CA TYR A 85 -4.12 12.31 -0.06
C TYR A 85 -5.52 11.98 0.45
N LYS A 86 -6.51 12.70 -0.05
CA LYS A 86 -7.91 12.35 0.15
C LYS A 86 -8.23 11.11 -0.68
N LEU A 87 -8.80 10.11 -0.03
CA LEU A 87 -9.20 8.87 -0.66
C LEU A 87 -10.52 9.03 -1.42
N THR A 88 -10.60 8.42 -2.58
CA THR A 88 -11.82 8.30 -3.37
C THR A 88 -12.21 6.84 -3.43
N LEU A 89 -13.49 6.54 -3.19
CA LEU A 89 -14.00 5.18 -3.27
C LEU A 89 -13.91 4.65 -4.70
N ASP A 90 -13.81 3.33 -4.81
CA ASP A 90 -13.61 2.61 -6.07
C ASP A 90 -12.33 3.01 -6.82
N THR A 91 -11.31 3.48 -6.11
CA THR A 91 -9.98 3.76 -6.66
C THR A 91 -8.91 3.01 -5.90
N GLY A 92 -7.70 3.00 -6.42
CA GLY A 92 -6.57 2.30 -5.83
C GLY A 92 -5.27 3.08 -5.86
N TRP A 93 -4.29 2.55 -5.16
CA TRP A 93 -2.92 3.06 -5.09
C TRP A 93 -1.90 1.94 -5.18
N ASP A 94 -0.82 2.19 -5.91
CA ASP A 94 0.37 1.36 -5.92
C ASP A 94 1.31 1.80 -4.78
N VAL A 95 1.69 0.87 -3.93
CA VAL A 95 2.57 1.09 -2.77
C VAL A 95 3.82 0.21 -2.92
N PRO A 96 4.83 0.66 -3.68
CA PRO A 96 6.03 -0.12 -3.86
C PRO A 96 6.87 -0.19 -2.58
N PRO A 97 7.69 -1.25 -2.43
CA PRO A 97 8.59 -1.35 -1.31
C PRO A 97 9.55 -0.16 -1.27
N GLY A 98 9.90 0.28 -0.08
CA GLY A 98 10.71 1.48 0.15
C GLY A 98 9.92 2.79 0.15
N VAL A 99 8.60 2.76 -0.06
CA VAL A 99 7.73 3.93 0.10
C VAL A 99 7.14 3.96 1.50
N LEU A 100 7.34 5.06 2.20
CA LEU A 100 6.70 5.36 3.47
C LEU A 100 5.20 5.54 3.26
N HIS A 101 4.38 4.94 4.12
CA HIS A 101 2.93 5.04 3.99
C HIS A 101 2.20 4.82 5.32
N ALA A 102 1.03 5.41 5.43
CA ALA A 102 0.12 5.24 6.55
C ALA A 102 -1.31 5.07 6.00
N PRO A 103 -1.81 3.83 5.91
CA PRO A 103 -3.18 3.59 5.47
C PRO A 103 -4.19 4.31 6.35
N GLY A 104 -5.21 4.89 5.71
CA GLY A 104 -6.30 5.56 6.40
C GLY A 104 -7.34 4.61 6.99
N SER A 105 -8.50 5.14 7.36
CA SER A 105 -9.57 4.39 8.02
C SER A 105 -10.59 3.76 7.07
N LEU A 106 -10.46 3.92 5.77
CA LEU A 106 -11.36 3.23 4.83
C LEU A 106 -11.06 1.74 4.79
N CYS A 107 -12.12 0.94 4.70
CA CYS A 107 -11.97 -0.48 4.40
C CYS A 107 -11.21 -0.64 3.09
N THR A 108 -10.09 -1.32 3.17
CA THR A 108 -9.11 -1.44 2.09
C THR A 108 -8.97 -2.90 1.68
N TYR A 109 -9.11 -3.17 0.40
CA TYR A 109 -8.63 -4.39 -0.21
C TYR A 109 -7.15 -4.21 -0.55
N GLU A 110 -6.30 -5.05 0.04
CA GLU A 110 -4.85 -4.99 -0.11
C GLU A 110 -4.32 -6.29 -0.69
N PRO A 111 -4.07 -6.34 -1.99
CA PRO A 111 -3.19 -7.34 -2.59
C PRO A 111 -1.72 -6.99 -2.32
N GLN A 112 -0.95 -7.99 -1.86
CA GLN A 112 0.45 -7.81 -1.51
C GLN A 112 1.29 -9.03 -1.89
N PHE A 113 2.60 -8.85 -1.96
CA PHE A 113 3.53 -9.98 -2.01
C PHE A 113 3.53 -10.72 -0.67
N ALA A 114 3.76 -12.03 -0.67
CA ALA A 114 3.73 -12.86 0.53
C ALA A 114 5.03 -12.67 1.35
N SER A 115 5.17 -11.52 1.96
CA SER A 115 6.26 -11.14 2.85
C SER A 115 5.69 -10.28 3.98
N ASP A 116 6.32 -10.34 5.16
CA ASP A 116 5.90 -9.58 6.34
C ASP A 116 6.97 -8.58 6.81
N VAL A 117 7.89 -8.20 5.91
CA VAL A 117 8.91 -7.21 6.28
C VAL A 117 8.30 -5.82 6.44
N TYR A 118 8.55 -5.19 7.56
CA TYR A 118 8.18 -3.79 7.80
C TYR A 118 9.01 -3.17 8.93
N ALA A 119 9.00 -1.85 8.99
CA ALA A 119 9.48 -1.07 10.13
C ALA A 119 8.58 0.15 10.32
N MET A 120 8.26 0.47 11.58
CA MET A 120 7.46 1.64 11.94
C MET A 120 8.36 2.84 12.10
N TYR A 121 8.14 3.89 11.32
CA TYR A 121 8.96 5.10 11.36
C TYR A 121 8.32 6.24 12.15
N GLN A 122 6.99 6.24 12.31
CA GLN A 122 6.27 7.17 13.17
C GLN A 122 6.25 6.67 14.61
N SER A 123 6.64 7.51 15.56
CA SER A 123 6.77 7.16 16.98
C SER A 123 5.49 7.32 17.80
N VAL A 124 4.60 8.21 17.41
CA VAL A 124 3.35 8.48 18.13
C VAL A 124 2.18 8.55 17.16
N LEU A 125 1.11 7.84 17.49
CA LEU A 125 -0.13 7.83 16.73
C LEU A 125 -1.24 8.54 17.52
N PHE A 126 -2.04 9.36 16.85
CA PHE A 126 -3.13 10.16 17.46
C PHE A 126 -2.68 11.07 18.62
N GLY A 127 -1.42 11.46 18.66
CA GLY A 127 -0.86 12.31 19.70
C GLY A 127 -0.68 11.64 21.07
N HIS A 128 -1.04 10.37 21.24
CA HIS A 128 -0.96 9.69 22.54
C HIS A 128 -0.63 8.19 22.52
N HIS A 129 -0.73 7.50 21.39
CA HIS A 129 -0.33 6.11 21.28
C HIS A 129 1.13 5.99 20.87
N THR A 130 1.99 5.59 21.77
CA THR A 130 3.41 5.40 21.50
C THR A 130 3.66 4.08 20.76
N VAL A 131 4.41 4.16 19.68
CA VAL A 131 4.95 2.99 18.98
C VAL A 131 6.25 2.58 19.65
N THR A 132 6.43 1.30 19.93
CA THR A 132 7.60 0.79 20.62
C THR A 132 8.84 0.73 19.70
N GLU A 133 10.02 0.98 20.26
CA GLU A 133 11.26 1.09 19.48
C GLU A 133 11.65 -0.21 18.75
N ASP A 134 11.26 -1.37 19.28
CA ASP A 134 11.46 -2.64 18.60
C ASP A 134 10.76 -2.73 17.24
N LEU A 135 9.68 -1.99 17.04
CA LEU A 135 8.99 -1.88 15.75
C LEU A 135 9.72 -0.97 14.76
N LEU A 136 10.49 0.00 15.23
CA LEU A 136 11.38 0.79 14.38
C LEU A 136 12.50 -0.08 13.79
N TRP A 137 13.06 -0.97 14.62
CA TRP A 137 14.15 -1.87 14.24
C TRP A 137 13.68 -3.22 13.70
N LYS A 138 12.38 -3.39 13.48
CA LYS A 138 11.85 -4.65 12.99
C LYS A 138 12.37 -4.97 11.58
N ASN A 139 12.74 -6.23 11.38
CA ASN A 139 13.38 -6.70 10.15
C ASN A 139 14.68 -5.96 9.77
N THR A 140 15.34 -5.36 10.76
CA THR A 140 16.67 -4.78 10.59
C THR A 140 17.72 -5.84 10.93
N PRO A 141 18.79 -6.02 10.12
CA PRO A 141 19.91 -6.90 10.47
C PRO A 141 20.50 -6.52 11.81
N LYS A 142 20.91 -7.50 12.61
CA LYS A 142 21.38 -7.27 13.99
C LYS A 142 22.55 -6.28 14.08
N GLU A 143 23.43 -6.32 13.10
CA GLU A 143 24.60 -5.42 13.00
C GLU A 143 24.24 -3.99 12.62
N GLU A 144 23.01 -3.76 12.13
CA GLU A 144 22.50 -2.43 11.77
C GLU A 144 21.59 -1.81 12.84
N ILE A 145 21.27 -2.53 13.91
CA ILE A 145 20.46 -1.96 14.99
C ILE A 145 21.22 -0.78 15.63
N GLY A 146 20.56 0.38 15.69
CA GLY A 146 21.15 1.66 16.10
C GLY A 146 21.78 2.46 14.96
N ASN A 147 21.86 1.92 13.75
CA ASN A 147 22.35 2.61 12.58
C ASN A 147 21.19 3.33 11.84
N PHE A 148 20.97 4.60 12.14
CA PHE A 148 19.92 5.39 11.50
C PHE A 148 20.19 5.68 10.02
N ASP A 149 21.44 5.64 9.56
CA ASP A 149 21.76 5.75 8.14
C ASP A 149 21.24 4.53 7.36
N TYR A 150 21.26 3.34 7.97
CA TYR A 150 20.63 2.15 7.40
C TYR A 150 19.12 2.33 7.22
N LEU A 151 18.41 2.85 8.24
CA LEU A 151 16.98 3.10 8.12
C LEU A 151 16.65 4.09 7.01
N VAL A 152 17.46 5.14 6.84
CA VAL A 152 17.31 6.09 5.72
C VAL A 152 17.60 5.43 4.37
N ASP A 153 18.56 4.49 4.31
CA ASP A 153 18.87 3.76 3.07
C ASP A 153 17.75 2.79 2.67
N VAL A 154 16.97 2.26 3.62
CA VAL A 154 15.77 1.44 3.32
C VAL A 154 14.75 2.23 2.47
N ILE A 155 14.69 3.54 2.64
CA ILE A 155 13.77 4.42 1.90
C ILE A 155 14.19 4.48 0.41
N ASP A 156 13.27 4.22 -0.48
CA ASP A 156 13.42 4.55 -1.90
C ASP A 156 13.19 6.06 -2.06
N TRP A 157 14.28 6.82 -1.96
CA TRP A 157 14.19 8.27 -1.83
C TRP A 157 13.47 8.92 -3.01
N GLU A 158 13.82 8.54 -4.24
CA GLU A 158 13.22 9.12 -5.45
C GLU A 158 11.69 8.91 -5.49
N LYS A 159 11.22 7.74 -5.06
CA LYS A 159 9.78 7.47 -5.01
C LYS A 159 9.08 8.23 -3.88
N ASN A 160 9.75 8.46 -2.75
CA ASN A 160 9.14 9.14 -1.60
C ASN A 160 8.96 10.64 -1.84
N VAL A 161 9.95 11.31 -2.45
CA VAL A 161 9.89 12.76 -2.74
C VAL A 161 9.36 13.07 -4.15
N ASP A 162 8.80 12.09 -4.85
CA ASP A 162 8.28 12.23 -6.21
C ASP A 162 7.21 13.35 -6.29
N PRO A 163 7.45 14.45 -7.04
CA PRO A 163 6.48 15.55 -7.18
C PRO A 163 5.21 15.13 -7.92
N GLU A 164 5.29 14.08 -8.74
CA GLU A 164 4.15 13.52 -9.45
C GLU A 164 3.62 12.23 -8.81
N PHE A 165 3.81 12.04 -7.50
CA PHE A 165 3.47 10.81 -6.78
C PHE A 165 2.04 10.33 -7.09
N HIS A 166 1.06 11.23 -7.03
CA HIS A 166 -0.32 10.93 -7.37
C HIS A 166 -0.45 10.34 -8.79
N LYS A 167 0.12 11.00 -9.77
CA LYS A 167 0.06 10.56 -11.18
C LYS A 167 0.69 9.18 -11.37
N HIS A 168 1.80 8.93 -10.71
CA HIS A 168 2.53 7.68 -10.85
C HIS A 168 1.88 6.52 -10.10
N ARG A 169 1.20 6.78 -8.95
CA ARG A 169 0.73 5.74 -8.03
C ARG A 169 -0.77 5.55 -7.99
N PHE A 170 -1.54 6.60 -8.18
CA PHE A 170 -3.00 6.52 -8.19
C PHE A 170 -3.53 5.68 -9.36
N MET A 171 -4.55 4.87 -9.09
CA MET A 171 -5.20 4.01 -10.07
C MET A 171 -6.72 4.24 -10.05
N ALA A 172 -7.23 4.93 -11.05
CA ALA A 172 -8.65 4.90 -11.34
C ALA A 172 -9.01 3.56 -12.01
N PRO A 173 -10.17 2.98 -11.74
CA PRO A 173 -10.65 1.79 -12.43
C PRO A 173 -10.67 2.00 -13.94
N LYS A 174 -10.37 0.95 -14.68
CA LYS A 174 -10.40 0.96 -16.15
C LYS A 174 -11.30 -0.15 -16.66
N PRO A 175 -12.34 0.14 -17.44
CA PRO A 175 -13.15 -0.91 -18.04
C PRO A 175 -12.31 -1.91 -18.82
N VAL A 176 -12.60 -3.19 -18.66
CA VAL A 176 -11.91 -4.29 -19.36
C VAL A 176 -12.28 -4.33 -20.82
N ARG A 177 -13.52 -3.92 -21.16
CA ARG A 177 -14.12 -3.82 -22.48
C ARG A 177 -15.19 -2.73 -22.47
N PRO A 178 -15.83 -2.40 -23.59
CA PRO A 178 -16.85 -1.36 -23.64
C PRO A 178 -17.94 -1.55 -22.58
N ILE A 179 -18.24 -0.52 -21.81
CA ILE A 179 -19.21 -0.57 -20.70
C ILE A 179 -20.58 -1.01 -21.21
N GLU A 180 -21.03 -0.50 -22.35
CA GLU A 180 -22.33 -0.79 -22.95
C GLU A 180 -22.50 -2.27 -23.32
N GLU A 181 -21.41 -3.00 -23.54
CA GLU A 181 -21.43 -4.44 -23.76
C GLU A 181 -21.59 -5.18 -22.44
N MET A 182 -20.85 -4.76 -21.42
CA MET A 182 -20.89 -5.37 -20.08
C MET A 182 -22.24 -5.17 -19.40
N GLU A 183 -22.83 -3.97 -19.53
CA GLU A 183 -24.17 -3.67 -19.00
C GLU A 183 -25.24 -4.60 -19.57
N LYS A 184 -25.19 -4.93 -20.86
CA LYS A 184 -26.12 -5.91 -21.48
C LYS A 184 -25.98 -7.30 -20.90
N GLU A 185 -24.82 -7.64 -20.35
CA GLU A 185 -24.54 -8.91 -19.69
C GLU A 185 -24.86 -8.86 -18.18
N GLY A 186 -25.21 -7.68 -17.64
CA GLY A 186 -25.59 -7.48 -16.25
C GLY A 186 -24.42 -7.39 -15.29
N PHE A 187 -23.21 -7.07 -15.75
CA PHE A 187 -22.05 -6.83 -14.88
C PHE A 187 -21.00 -5.93 -15.56
N ILE A 188 -20.25 -5.20 -14.74
CA ILE A 188 -19.12 -4.37 -15.21
C ILE A 188 -17.83 -4.96 -14.65
N GLU A 189 -16.86 -5.13 -15.53
CA GLU A 189 -15.50 -5.59 -15.18
C GLU A 189 -14.51 -4.45 -15.36
N GLU A 190 -13.68 -4.25 -14.32
CA GLU A 190 -12.71 -3.17 -14.29
C GLU A 190 -11.33 -3.65 -13.81
N TRP A 191 -10.28 -3.14 -14.41
CA TRP A 191 -8.93 -3.25 -13.90
C TRP A 191 -8.76 -2.28 -12.75
N ILE A 192 -8.36 -2.76 -11.56
CA ILE A 192 -8.25 -1.92 -10.35
C ILE A 192 -6.81 -1.76 -9.85
N CYS A 193 -6.03 -2.82 -9.81
CA CYS A 193 -4.66 -2.83 -9.28
C CYS A 193 -3.70 -3.23 -10.39
N TYR A 194 -3.32 -2.31 -11.25
CA TYR A 194 -2.62 -2.62 -12.50
C TYR A 194 -1.24 -1.96 -12.66
N LYS A 195 -0.78 -1.17 -11.67
CA LYS A 195 0.52 -0.47 -11.77
C LYS A 195 1.69 -1.23 -11.17
N CYS A 196 1.46 -2.24 -10.34
CA CYS A 196 2.54 -2.97 -9.72
C CYS A 196 2.99 -4.17 -10.55
N PRO A 197 4.12 -4.11 -11.25
CA PRO A 197 4.59 -5.19 -12.13
C PRO A 197 5.07 -6.43 -11.36
N THR A 198 5.39 -6.31 -10.08
CA THR A 198 5.96 -7.40 -9.27
C THR A 198 4.91 -8.25 -8.57
N VAL A 199 3.74 -7.69 -8.29
CA VAL A 199 2.60 -8.45 -7.76
C VAL A 199 1.80 -9.09 -8.89
N CYS A 200 2.00 -8.59 -10.09
CA CYS A 200 1.33 -9.02 -11.29
C CYS A 200 2.16 -10.07 -12.02
N ALA A 201 1.68 -11.30 -12.17
CA ALA A 201 2.39 -12.35 -12.86
C ALA A 201 2.48 -12.08 -14.39
N LYS A 202 3.32 -12.86 -15.10
CA LYS A 202 3.83 -12.47 -16.43
C LYS A 202 2.85 -12.54 -17.60
N THR A 203 1.74 -13.28 -17.50
CA THR A 203 0.72 -13.38 -18.56
C THR A 203 -0.68 -13.70 -18.03
N PRO A 204 -1.78 -13.26 -18.70
CA PRO A 204 -3.16 -13.62 -18.32
C PRO A 204 -3.42 -15.12 -18.27
N ASP A 205 -2.75 -15.89 -19.11
CA ASP A 205 -2.90 -17.35 -19.21
C ASP A 205 -2.33 -18.10 -18.00
N ASP A 206 -1.32 -17.56 -17.34
CA ASP A 206 -0.70 -18.19 -16.17
C ASP A 206 -1.67 -18.29 -14.99
N PHE A 207 -2.55 -17.31 -14.82
CA PHE A 207 -3.57 -17.32 -13.78
C PHE A 207 -4.69 -18.33 -14.09
N ALA A 208 -5.21 -18.33 -15.30
CA ALA A 208 -6.26 -19.24 -15.73
C ALA A 208 -5.84 -20.71 -15.60
N ARG A 209 -4.56 -21.01 -15.85
CA ARG A 209 -3.99 -22.36 -15.71
C ARG A 209 -3.76 -22.76 -14.24
N SER A 210 -3.40 -21.83 -13.38
CA SER A 210 -3.02 -22.13 -11.99
C SER A 210 -4.19 -22.30 -11.04
N TYR A 211 -5.35 -21.67 -11.30
CA TYR A 211 -6.43 -21.55 -10.32
C TYR A 211 -7.82 -22.02 -10.75
N GLY A 212 -8.04 -22.42 -11.99
CA GLY A 212 -9.28 -23.10 -12.45
C GLY A 212 -10.58 -22.40 -12.08
N TYR A 213 -10.72 -21.11 -12.33
CA TYR A 213 -11.80 -20.31 -11.77
C TYR A 213 -13.07 -20.30 -12.61
N ASP A 214 -14.25 -20.56 -11.98
CA ASP A 214 -15.57 -20.47 -12.62
C ASP A 214 -16.22 -19.10 -12.36
N SER A 215 -16.40 -18.31 -13.42
CA SER A 215 -16.93 -16.95 -13.39
C SER A 215 -18.45 -16.85 -13.15
N ARG A 216 -19.16 -17.96 -12.93
CA ARG A 216 -20.62 -18.00 -12.88
C ARG A 216 -21.24 -17.82 -11.50
N GLN A 217 -20.45 -17.66 -10.45
CA GLN A 217 -20.96 -17.44 -9.10
C GLN A 217 -20.98 -15.95 -8.72
N ARG A 218 -22.14 -15.50 -8.29
CA ARG A 218 -22.55 -14.11 -8.06
C ARG A 218 -21.81 -13.39 -6.94
N ARG A 219 -21.52 -12.12 -7.10
CA ARG A 219 -21.13 -11.04 -6.19
C ARG A 219 -19.78 -10.44 -6.57
N LEU A 220 -19.34 -9.39 -5.85
CA LEU A 220 -18.06 -8.72 -6.09
C LEU A 220 -16.95 -9.78 -6.20
N TRP A 221 -16.35 -9.88 -7.39
CA TRP A 221 -15.28 -10.82 -7.65
C TRP A 221 -14.00 -10.07 -7.88
N LEU A 222 -13.00 -10.39 -7.09
CA LEU A 222 -11.65 -9.92 -7.30
C LEU A 222 -10.88 -11.02 -8.00
N TYR A 223 -10.53 -10.79 -9.25
CA TYR A 223 -9.69 -11.70 -10.00
C TYR A 223 -8.28 -11.21 -10.00
N HIS A 224 -7.37 -12.08 -9.70
CA HIS A 224 -5.97 -11.85 -9.95
C HIS A 224 -5.63 -12.36 -11.35
N TYR A 225 -5.34 -11.44 -12.25
CA TYR A 225 -4.71 -11.76 -13.52
C TYR A 225 -3.24 -11.39 -13.45
N PRO A 226 -2.34 -12.20 -14.05
CA PRO A 226 -0.97 -11.79 -14.26
C PRO A 226 -0.91 -10.45 -14.99
N GLY A 227 -0.37 -9.41 -14.35
CA GLY A 227 -0.27 -8.08 -14.92
C GLY A 227 -1.31 -7.08 -14.47
N ALA A 228 -2.43 -7.51 -13.86
CA ALA A 228 -3.42 -6.59 -13.28
C ALA A 228 -4.44 -7.31 -12.41
N TRP A 229 -5.14 -6.57 -11.58
CA TRP A 229 -6.30 -7.02 -10.83
C TRP A 229 -7.56 -6.56 -11.55
N LYS A 230 -8.53 -7.46 -11.62
CA LYS A 230 -9.82 -7.22 -12.24
C LYS A 230 -10.91 -7.34 -11.19
N MET A 231 -11.75 -6.36 -11.09
CA MET A 231 -12.96 -6.37 -10.26
C MET A 231 -14.17 -6.53 -11.16
N GLN A 232 -15.05 -7.43 -10.79
CA GLN A 232 -16.37 -7.55 -11.40
C GLN A 232 -17.40 -6.95 -10.45
N ARG A 233 -18.08 -5.91 -10.89
CA ARG A 233 -19.22 -5.32 -10.18
C ARG A 233 -20.49 -5.85 -10.80
N LEU A 234 -21.37 -6.42 -9.98
CA LEU A 234 -22.72 -6.76 -10.39
C LEU A 234 -23.61 -5.55 -10.12
N GLU A 235 -24.22 -5.01 -11.16
CA GLU A 235 -25.33 -4.07 -10.98
C GLU A 235 -26.60 -4.84 -10.60
N HIS A 236 -27.35 -4.32 -9.62
CA HIS A 236 -28.63 -4.86 -9.16
C HIS A 236 -29.77 -4.20 -9.93
#